data_aafe5938ae0309d07d36ed74f9612ed6
#
_entry.id   aafe5938ae0309d07d36ed74f9612ed6
#
_cell.length_a   1.000
_cell.length_b   1.000
_cell.length_c   1.000
_cell.angle_alpha   90.00
_cell.angle_beta   90.00
_cell.angle_gamma   90.00
#
_symmetry.space_group_name_H-M   'P 1'
#
loop_
_entity.id
_entity.type
_entity.pdbx_description
1 polymer ?
#
loop_
_entity_poly.entity_id
_entity_poly.type
_entity_poly.pdbx_seq_one_letter_code
_entity_poly.pdbx_strand_id
1 'polypeptide(L)'
;MTKDMTSGAITPLLIKFTIPLVLGNLFQLTYNAADSIIVGKFVGEDALAAVGTSNPLMTLAILFINGMCLGAGILVSTAFGAGDTKLVERQVSTTAIAGTVFSLTFSALCVLLADPLLRLLQVPASILPIAVNYLRIVFAGLIFTFFYNFLAATMRALGDSKSALYFLMISAVLNIGGDLFFVEALGWGSEGCALSTVLSEAACCLLCVVYIRYKVPVLQLGRRWLVYDGKLLRKTVSYGWASAMQQATVQLGKIAVQAIVNTMGVNAMAAFTAASRIDDFAYTPQQNIGHAMTTLMAQNRGAGKADRVRQGYHCGMRIEFAYGILLTAVCLLFAEPIIRLFAADPAVVDLGVRFLRTISLFYLMPAATNGIQGFFRGMGDLKVTLNSSMLNMGGRVAAAALFVLVMKMDIEALPFSYAVGWLLMLLYELPLLVRFLRSSEM
;
A
#
# COMPACT_ATOMS: atom_id res chain seq x y z
N MET A 1 -15.95 7.84 14.07
CA MET A 1 -15.68 8.42 15.40
C MET A 1 -14.27 8.01 15.82
N THR A 2 -13.47 8.98 16.23
CA THR A 2 -12.11 8.73 16.74
C THR A 2 -12.15 7.70 17.87
N LYS A 3 -11.23 6.72 17.82
CA LYS A 3 -11.13 5.69 18.85
C LYS A 3 -9.77 5.75 19.51
N ASP A 4 -9.79 5.95 20.81
CA ASP A 4 -8.62 5.77 21.66
C ASP A 4 -8.25 4.27 21.73
N MET A 5 -7.09 3.92 21.18
CA MET A 5 -6.56 2.56 21.23
C MET A 5 -5.68 2.33 22.45
N THR A 6 -5.56 3.33 23.34
CA THR A 6 -4.78 3.23 24.59
C THR A 6 -5.58 2.61 25.75
N SER A 7 -6.85 2.29 25.52
CA SER A 7 -7.76 1.70 26.52
C SER A 7 -8.58 0.54 25.96
N GLY A 8 -9.20 -0.27 26.81
CA GLY A 8 -10.04 -1.41 26.42
C GLY A 8 -9.28 -2.66 25.99
N ALA A 9 -10.00 -3.72 25.60
CA ALA A 9 -9.43 -4.99 25.17
C ALA A 9 -8.73 -4.88 23.80
N ILE A 10 -7.48 -5.31 23.69
CA ILE A 10 -6.62 -5.10 22.52
C ILE A 10 -7.10 -5.90 21.30
N THR A 11 -7.38 -7.18 21.46
CA THR A 11 -7.76 -8.06 20.35
C THR A 11 -9.00 -7.56 19.60
N PRO A 12 -10.14 -7.25 20.28
CA PRO A 12 -11.30 -6.68 19.60
C PRO A 12 -11.03 -5.32 18.94
N LEU A 13 -10.15 -4.50 19.53
CA LEU A 13 -9.75 -3.22 18.94
C LEU A 13 -9.01 -3.43 17.63
N LEU A 14 -8.00 -4.30 17.62
CA LEU A 14 -7.23 -4.63 16.41
C LEU A 14 -8.14 -5.20 15.31
N ILE A 15 -8.96 -6.18 15.61
CA ILE A 15 -9.87 -6.80 14.63
C ILE A 15 -10.84 -5.77 14.05
N LYS A 16 -11.52 -4.99 14.91
CA LYS A 16 -12.47 -3.96 14.48
C LYS A 16 -11.82 -2.84 13.67
N PHE A 17 -10.54 -2.59 13.88
CA PHE A 17 -9.78 -1.60 13.13
C PHE A 17 -9.25 -2.18 11.81
N THR A 18 -8.81 -3.43 11.80
CA THR A 18 -8.25 -4.11 10.63
C THR A 18 -9.30 -4.43 9.56
N ILE A 19 -10.48 -4.90 9.94
CA ILE A 19 -11.53 -5.27 8.98
C ILE A 19 -11.85 -4.15 7.96
N PRO A 20 -12.08 -2.88 8.37
CA PRO A 20 -12.30 -1.81 7.41
C PRO A 20 -11.09 -1.53 6.50
N LEU A 21 -9.85 -1.73 6.99
CA LEU A 21 -8.64 -1.57 6.17
C LEU A 21 -8.57 -2.65 5.09
N VAL A 22 -8.83 -3.90 5.45
CA VAL A 22 -8.86 -5.02 4.50
C VAL A 22 -9.94 -4.81 3.45
N LEU A 23 -11.16 -4.47 3.88
CA LEU A 23 -12.27 -4.19 2.97
C LEU A 23 -11.94 -3.03 2.04
N GLY A 24 -11.32 -1.96 2.55
CA GLY A 24 -10.88 -0.82 1.75
C GLY A 24 -9.91 -1.22 0.65
N ASN A 25 -8.89 -2.01 0.96
CA ASN A 25 -7.92 -2.47 -0.03
C ASN A 25 -8.56 -3.43 -1.06
N LEU A 26 -9.48 -4.29 -0.64
CA LEU A 26 -10.22 -5.16 -1.57
C LEU A 26 -11.11 -4.33 -2.52
N PHE A 27 -11.80 -3.31 -2.00
CA PHE A 27 -12.55 -2.37 -2.84
C PHE A 27 -11.64 -1.65 -3.82
N GLN A 28 -10.45 -1.23 -3.40
CA GLN A 28 -9.48 -0.56 -4.28
C GLN A 28 -9.02 -1.46 -5.43
N LEU A 29 -8.75 -2.73 -5.15
CA LEU A 29 -8.41 -3.70 -6.19
C LEU A 29 -9.56 -3.91 -7.17
N THR A 30 -10.79 -3.93 -6.67
CA THR A 30 -12.00 -4.14 -7.49
C THR A 30 -12.27 -2.96 -8.41
N TYR A 31 -12.18 -1.72 -7.94
CA TYR A 31 -12.44 -0.57 -8.79
C TYR A 31 -11.33 -0.36 -9.85
N ASN A 32 -10.06 -0.63 -9.52
CA ASN A 32 -8.98 -0.60 -10.51
C ASN A 32 -9.18 -1.62 -11.64
N ALA A 33 -9.77 -2.78 -11.31
CA ALA A 33 -10.17 -3.75 -12.32
C ALA A 33 -11.35 -3.24 -13.17
N ALA A 34 -12.33 -2.57 -12.56
CA ALA A 34 -13.47 -1.97 -13.26
C ALA A 34 -13.02 -0.89 -14.24
N ASP A 35 -12.11 0.02 -13.86
CA ASP A 35 -11.51 1.02 -14.76
C ASP A 35 -10.91 0.38 -16.00
N SER A 36 -10.10 -0.67 -15.80
CA SER A 36 -9.47 -1.38 -16.93
C SER A 36 -10.49 -2.03 -17.86
N ILE A 37 -11.57 -2.59 -17.31
CA ILE A 37 -12.67 -3.18 -18.10
C ILE A 37 -13.40 -2.10 -18.89
N ILE A 38 -13.71 -0.97 -18.27
CA ILE A 38 -14.41 0.15 -18.92
C ILE A 38 -13.57 0.69 -20.08
N VAL A 39 -12.28 0.96 -19.84
CA VAL A 39 -11.37 1.43 -20.89
C VAL A 39 -11.27 0.42 -22.03
N GLY A 40 -11.04 -0.86 -21.73
CA GLY A 40 -10.92 -1.90 -22.74
C GLY A 40 -12.20 -2.10 -23.58
N LYS A 41 -13.37 -2.03 -22.93
CA LYS A 41 -14.66 -2.29 -23.60
C LYS A 41 -15.17 -1.10 -24.41
N PHE A 42 -15.02 0.12 -23.91
CA PHE A 42 -15.65 1.31 -24.50
C PHE A 42 -14.68 2.19 -25.29
N VAL A 43 -13.37 2.14 -25.03
CA VAL A 43 -12.38 2.95 -25.74
C VAL A 43 -11.58 2.12 -26.75
N GLY A 44 -11.23 0.89 -26.40
CA GLY A 44 -10.55 -0.06 -27.27
C GLY A 44 -9.15 -0.45 -26.80
N GLU A 45 -8.52 -1.33 -27.58
CA GLU A 45 -7.26 -1.98 -27.22
C GLU A 45 -6.08 -1.02 -27.09
N ASP A 46 -5.98 -0.03 -27.96
CA ASP A 46 -4.90 0.95 -27.92
C ASP A 46 -4.94 1.81 -26.65
N ALA A 47 -6.12 2.20 -26.21
CA ALA A 47 -6.30 2.93 -24.96
C ALA A 47 -6.00 2.06 -23.74
N LEU A 48 -6.44 0.80 -23.76
CA LEU A 48 -6.11 -0.15 -22.69
C LEU A 48 -4.59 -0.39 -22.59
N ALA A 49 -3.92 -0.53 -23.74
CA ALA A 49 -2.48 -0.67 -23.80
C ALA A 49 -1.76 0.60 -23.28
N ALA A 50 -2.26 1.80 -23.66
CA ALA A 50 -1.71 3.07 -23.20
C ALA A 50 -1.85 3.24 -21.67
N VAL A 51 -3.01 2.94 -21.11
CA VAL A 51 -3.24 2.94 -19.65
C VAL A 51 -2.36 1.90 -18.95
N GLY A 52 -2.28 0.69 -19.52
CA GLY A 52 -1.45 -0.38 -18.98
C GLY A 52 0.04 -0.03 -18.91
N THR A 53 0.59 0.60 -19.95
CA THR A 53 1.99 1.06 -19.99
C THR A 53 2.26 2.26 -19.08
N SER A 54 1.23 3.04 -18.75
CA SER A 54 1.32 4.17 -17.80
C SER A 54 1.28 3.72 -16.32
N ASN A 55 0.69 2.56 -16.02
CA ASN A 55 0.48 2.06 -14.67
C ASN A 55 1.74 1.98 -13.80
N PRO A 56 2.92 1.53 -14.27
CA PRO A 56 4.12 1.47 -13.43
C PRO A 56 4.55 2.85 -12.92
N LEU A 57 4.48 3.88 -13.77
CA LEU A 57 4.85 5.25 -13.41
C LEU A 57 3.84 5.86 -12.43
N MET A 58 2.54 5.66 -12.69
CA MET A 58 1.47 6.09 -11.82
C MET A 58 1.57 5.42 -10.44
N THR A 59 1.76 4.10 -10.42
CA THR A 59 1.92 3.33 -9.17
C THR A 59 3.10 3.82 -8.36
N LEU A 60 4.24 4.08 -9.00
CA LEU A 60 5.43 4.59 -8.32
C LEU A 60 5.17 5.96 -7.67
N ALA A 61 4.51 6.88 -8.38
CA ALA A 61 4.15 8.19 -7.85
C ALA A 61 3.18 8.09 -6.65
N ILE A 62 2.15 7.25 -6.76
CA ILE A 62 1.17 7.02 -5.69
C ILE A 62 1.82 6.37 -4.47
N LEU A 63 2.69 5.38 -4.64
CA LEU A 63 3.40 4.72 -3.54
C LEU A 63 4.31 5.69 -2.80
N PHE A 64 4.95 6.61 -3.52
CA PHE A 64 5.77 7.65 -2.90
C PHE A 64 4.91 8.58 -2.02
N ILE A 65 3.77 9.04 -2.53
CA ILE A 65 2.79 9.84 -1.77
C ILE A 65 2.26 9.05 -0.55
N ASN A 66 1.89 7.79 -0.73
CA ASN A 66 1.40 6.94 0.35
C ASN A 66 2.43 6.75 1.47
N GLY A 67 3.71 6.58 1.10
CA GLY A 67 4.80 6.50 2.06
C GLY A 67 4.92 7.77 2.89
N MET A 68 4.84 8.95 2.25
CA MET A 68 4.86 10.24 2.95
C MET A 68 3.66 10.39 3.91
N CYS A 69 2.46 10.00 3.47
CA CYS A 69 1.25 10.04 4.29
C CYS A 69 1.32 9.07 5.49
N LEU A 70 1.90 7.88 5.28
CA LEU A 70 2.10 6.89 6.34
C LEU A 70 3.02 7.42 7.44
N GLY A 71 4.14 8.03 7.06
CA GLY A 71 5.08 8.65 8.00
C GLY A 71 4.42 9.75 8.84
N ALA A 72 3.64 10.63 8.21
CA ALA A 72 2.87 11.64 8.90
C ALA A 72 1.82 11.03 9.86
N GLY A 73 1.13 9.97 9.42
CA GLY A 73 0.14 9.25 10.23
C GLY A 73 0.71 8.66 11.53
N ILE A 74 1.94 8.15 11.51
CA ILE A 74 2.63 7.63 12.70
C ILE A 74 2.84 8.76 13.74
N LEU A 75 3.27 9.93 13.29
CA LEU A 75 3.48 11.09 14.18
C LEU A 75 2.17 11.60 14.76
N VAL A 76 1.11 11.67 13.96
CA VAL A 76 -0.25 12.02 14.40
C VAL A 76 -0.76 11.00 15.44
N SER A 77 -0.58 9.68 15.18
CA SER A 77 -0.97 8.62 16.12
C SER A 77 -0.26 8.78 17.47
N THR A 78 1.05 9.07 17.45
CA THR A 78 1.84 9.25 18.67
C THR A 78 1.36 10.49 19.46
N ALA A 79 1.12 11.62 18.80
CA ALA A 79 0.61 12.84 19.44
C ALA A 79 -0.80 12.64 20.01
N PHE A 80 -1.66 11.93 19.27
CA PHE A 80 -3.02 11.62 19.72
C PHE A 80 -3.01 10.70 20.95
N GLY A 81 -2.16 9.67 20.95
CA GLY A 81 -1.98 8.78 22.11
C GLY A 81 -1.46 9.49 23.36
N ALA A 82 -0.59 10.50 23.18
CA ALA A 82 -0.14 11.37 24.27
C ALA A 82 -1.22 12.30 24.83
N GLY A 83 -2.39 12.37 24.22
CA GLY A 83 -3.45 13.32 24.58
C GLY A 83 -3.15 14.77 24.23
N ASP A 84 -2.07 15.04 23.46
CA ASP A 84 -1.66 16.37 23.06
C ASP A 84 -2.38 16.81 21.78
N THR A 85 -3.61 17.29 21.94
CA THR A 85 -4.45 17.76 20.83
C THR A 85 -3.82 18.93 20.07
N LYS A 86 -3.06 19.80 20.76
CA LYS A 86 -2.36 20.93 20.11
C LYS A 86 -1.24 20.46 19.22
N LEU A 87 -0.52 19.41 19.64
CA LEU A 87 0.52 18.78 18.81
C LEU A 87 -0.09 18.07 17.60
N VAL A 88 -1.25 17.41 17.77
CA VAL A 88 -2.00 16.81 16.64
C VAL A 88 -2.38 17.89 15.62
N GLU A 89 -3.01 19.00 16.06
CA GLU A 89 -3.37 20.10 15.18
C GLU A 89 -2.15 20.69 14.45
N ARG A 90 -1.05 20.95 15.15
CA ARG A 90 0.18 21.49 14.57
C ARG A 90 0.82 20.50 13.57
N GLN A 91 0.84 19.21 13.89
CA GLN A 91 1.38 18.17 13.01
C GLN A 91 0.56 18.08 11.73
N VAL A 92 -0.77 18.05 11.83
CA VAL A 92 -1.67 17.96 10.68
C VAL A 92 -1.57 19.23 9.83
N SER A 93 -1.58 20.41 10.45
CA SER A 93 -1.42 21.70 9.76
C SER A 93 -0.07 21.80 9.03
N THR A 94 1.03 21.49 9.70
CA THR A 94 2.37 21.51 9.10
C THR A 94 2.47 20.55 7.92
N THR A 95 1.92 19.35 8.07
CA THR A 95 1.92 18.33 6.98
C THR A 95 1.03 18.77 5.82
N ALA A 96 -0.12 19.38 6.08
CA ALA A 96 -1.00 19.88 5.02
C ALA A 96 -0.32 20.99 4.20
N ILE A 97 0.31 21.97 4.87
CA ILE A 97 1.02 23.08 4.20
C ILE A 97 2.19 22.54 3.37
N ALA A 98 3.07 21.76 4.00
CA ALA A 98 4.24 21.20 3.32
C ALA A 98 3.85 20.22 2.20
N GLY A 99 2.81 19.42 2.45
CA GLY A 99 2.28 18.48 1.46
C GLY A 99 1.64 19.16 0.26
N THR A 100 1.02 20.34 0.44
CA THR A 100 0.54 21.15 -0.68
C THR A 100 1.71 21.58 -1.57
N VAL A 101 2.76 22.15 -0.99
CA VAL A 101 3.95 22.56 -1.73
C VAL A 101 4.61 21.36 -2.42
N PHE A 102 4.78 20.26 -1.66
CA PHE A 102 5.35 19.04 -2.18
C PHE A 102 4.53 18.45 -3.34
N SER A 103 3.22 18.28 -3.17
CA SER A 103 2.37 17.66 -4.19
C SER A 103 2.25 18.50 -5.45
N LEU A 104 2.19 19.83 -5.33
CA LEU A 104 2.20 20.73 -6.50
C LEU A 104 3.53 20.65 -7.27
N THR A 105 4.66 20.68 -6.55
CA THR A 105 5.99 20.60 -7.17
C THR A 105 6.20 19.24 -7.81
N PHE A 106 5.83 18.18 -7.11
CA PHE A 106 5.93 16.80 -7.59
C PHE A 106 5.02 16.55 -8.80
N SER A 107 3.77 17.03 -8.74
CA SER A 107 2.82 17.00 -9.86
C SER A 107 3.39 17.71 -11.10
N ALA A 108 3.87 18.95 -10.95
CA ALA A 108 4.46 19.69 -12.05
C ALA A 108 5.65 18.94 -12.67
N LEU A 109 6.55 18.39 -11.84
CA LEU A 109 7.68 17.60 -12.29
C LEU A 109 7.22 16.34 -13.05
N CYS A 110 6.26 15.60 -12.50
CA CYS A 110 5.72 14.39 -13.13
C CYS A 110 5.03 14.69 -14.46
N VAL A 111 4.26 15.79 -14.56
CA VAL A 111 3.62 16.22 -15.83
C VAL A 111 4.67 16.55 -16.90
N LEU A 112 5.75 17.25 -16.52
CA LEU A 112 6.84 17.58 -17.44
C LEU A 112 7.61 16.35 -17.90
N LEU A 113 7.82 15.39 -16.99
CA LEU A 113 8.58 14.17 -17.26
C LEU A 113 7.75 13.05 -17.89
N ALA A 114 6.43 13.17 -18.03
CA ALA A 114 5.56 12.11 -18.54
C ALA A 114 5.99 11.59 -19.92
N ASP A 115 6.22 12.48 -20.90
CA ASP A 115 6.66 12.10 -22.24
C ASP A 115 8.07 11.46 -22.24
N PRO A 116 9.13 12.08 -21.67
CA PRO A 116 10.44 11.45 -21.67
C PRO A 116 10.48 10.12 -20.90
N LEU A 117 9.71 9.95 -19.82
CA LEU A 117 9.66 8.69 -19.08
C LEU A 117 8.99 7.57 -19.89
N LEU A 118 7.87 7.86 -20.59
CA LEU A 118 7.20 6.89 -21.45
C LEU A 118 8.07 6.49 -22.65
N ARG A 119 8.83 7.43 -23.23
CA ARG A 119 9.82 7.12 -24.28
C ARG A 119 10.96 6.26 -23.75
N LEU A 120 11.44 6.51 -22.53
CA LEU A 120 12.45 5.69 -21.89
C LEU A 120 11.96 4.26 -21.66
N LEU A 121 10.67 4.09 -21.36
CA LEU A 121 10.01 2.79 -21.27
C LEU A 121 9.72 2.14 -22.64
N GLN A 122 10.16 2.77 -23.74
CA GLN A 122 9.99 2.27 -25.10
C GLN A 122 8.53 2.04 -25.51
N VAL A 123 7.62 2.90 -25.02
CA VAL A 123 6.20 2.83 -25.40
C VAL A 123 6.07 3.07 -26.91
N PRO A 124 5.32 2.22 -27.65
CA PRO A 124 5.15 2.35 -29.08
C PRO A 124 4.61 3.73 -29.50
N ALA A 125 5.13 4.27 -30.60
CA ALA A 125 4.76 5.61 -31.10
C ALA A 125 3.25 5.75 -31.39
N SER A 126 2.56 4.65 -31.72
CA SER A 126 1.12 4.62 -32.01
C SER A 126 0.26 4.98 -30.80
N ILE A 127 0.63 4.52 -29.59
CA ILE A 127 -0.13 4.72 -28.35
C ILE A 127 0.49 5.79 -27.44
N LEU A 128 1.71 6.26 -27.76
CA LEU A 128 2.44 7.23 -26.93
C LEU A 128 1.64 8.52 -26.65
N PRO A 129 0.98 9.17 -27.63
CA PRO A 129 0.19 10.38 -27.35
C PRO A 129 -0.95 10.12 -26.36
N ILE A 130 -1.63 8.99 -26.48
CA ILE A 130 -2.72 8.57 -25.58
C ILE A 130 -2.18 8.38 -24.16
N ALA A 131 -1.07 7.65 -24.02
CA ALA A 131 -0.43 7.39 -22.73
C ALA A 131 0.07 8.69 -22.07
N VAL A 132 0.67 9.61 -22.85
CA VAL A 132 1.16 10.91 -22.33
C VAL A 132 0.00 11.77 -21.83
N ASN A 133 -1.08 11.89 -22.58
CA ASN A 133 -2.24 12.69 -22.18
C ASN A 133 -2.90 12.11 -20.94
N TYR A 134 -3.15 10.81 -20.92
CA TYR A 134 -3.68 10.10 -19.75
C TYR A 134 -2.82 10.36 -18.51
N LEU A 135 -1.51 10.13 -18.61
CA LEU A 135 -0.59 10.25 -17.50
C LEU A 135 -0.46 11.70 -16.99
N ARG A 136 -0.47 12.68 -17.91
CA ARG A 136 -0.46 14.11 -17.54
C ARG A 136 -1.69 14.52 -16.75
N ILE A 137 -2.88 14.04 -17.12
CA ILE A 137 -4.12 14.34 -16.38
C ILE A 137 -4.04 13.73 -14.97
N VAL A 138 -3.65 12.45 -14.86
CA VAL A 138 -3.49 11.80 -13.56
C VAL A 138 -2.44 12.52 -12.70
N PHE A 139 -1.30 12.86 -13.27
CA PHE A 139 -0.23 13.58 -12.57
C PHE A 139 -0.62 15.00 -12.16
N ALA A 140 -1.42 15.70 -12.96
CA ALA A 140 -1.98 16.99 -12.56
C ALA A 140 -2.92 16.87 -11.36
N GLY A 141 -3.56 15.71 -11.18
CA GLY A 141 -4.42 15.39 -10.05
C GLY A 141 -3.71 14.95 -8.78
N LEU A 142 -2.37 14.77 -8.77
CA LEU A 142 -1.65 14.24 -7.61
C LEU A 142 -1.83 15.04 -6.32
N ILE A 143 -2.21 16.30 -6.38
CA ILE A 143 -2.57 17.09 -5.20
C ILE A 143 -3.80 16.51 -4.50
N PHE A 144 -4.80 16.06 -5.25
CA PHE A 144 -5.99 15.44 -4.67
C PHE A 144 -5.68 14.04 -4.15
N THR A 145 -4.84 13.27 -4.87
CA THR A 145 -4.31 11.99 -4.40
C THR A 145 -3.56 12.16 -3.07
N PHE A 146 -2.72 13.18 -2.93
CA PHE A 146 -2.03 13.48 -1.67
C PHE A 146 -3.03 13.79 -0.56
N PHE A 147 -3.94 14.75 -0.75
CA PHE A 147 -4.86 15.14 0.30
C PHE A 147 -5.79 14.02 0.70
N TYR A 148 -6.34 13.27 -0.26
CA TYR A 148 -7.15 12.10 0.04
C TYR A 148 -6.39 11.09 0.92
N ASN A 149 -5.20 10.69 0.53
CA ASN A 149 -4.39 9.74 1.28
C ASN A 149 -3.95 10.28 2.64
N PHE A 150 -3.58 11.56 2.71
CA PHE A 150 -3.19 12.22 3.95
C PHE A 150 -4.34 12.32 4.95
N LEU A 151 -5.53 12.74 4.51
CA LEU A 151 -6.71 12.81 5.37
C LEU A 151 -7.16 11.42 5.82
N ALA A 152 -7.16 10.44 4.92
CA ALA A 152 -7.45 9.05 5.27
C ALA A 152 -6.41 8.48 6.27
N ALA A 153 -5.12 8.77 6.10
CA ALA A 153 -4.07 8.39 7.04
C ALA A 153 -4.24 9.08 8.39
N THR A 154 -4.63 10.34 8.40
CA THR A 154 -4.94 11.09 9.62
C THR A 154 -6.12 10.48 10.37
N MET A 155 -7.20 10.13 9.66
CA MET A 155 -8.36 9.45 10.26
C MET A 155 -7.96 8.11 10.88
N ARG A 156 -7.19 7.30 10.16
CA ARG A 156 -6.64 6.04 10.68
C ARG A 156 -5.75 6.27 11.91
N ALA A 157 -4.93 7.31 11.89
CA ALA A 157 -4.07 7.69 13.01
C ALA A 157 -4.86 8.03 14.29
N LEU A 158 -6.04 8.60 14.14
CA LEU A 158 -7.00 8.88 15.21
C LEU A 158 -7.89 7.67 15.59
N GLY A 159 -7.61 6.49 15.04
CA GLY A 159 -8.35 5.26 15.32
C GLY A 159 -9.65 5.09 14.53
N ASP A 160 -9.90 5.91 13.50
CA ASP A 160 -11.12 5.85 12.67
C ASP A 160 -10.81 5.24 11.28
N SER A 161 -10.74 3.91 11.21
CA SER A 161 -10.59 3.19 9.95
C SER A 161 -11.89 3.08 9.15
N LYS A 162 -13.05 3.20 9.81
CA LYS A 162 -14.35 3.05 9.16
C LYS A 162 -14.65 4.22 8.23
N SER A 163 -14.41 5.44 8.70
CA SER A 163 -14.63 6.64 7.86
C SER A 163 -13.71 6.64 6.64
N ALA A 164 -12.45 6.22 6.78
CA ALA A 164 -11.55 6.05 5.65
C ALA A 164 -12.09 5.03 4.62
N LEU A 165 -12.70 3.92 5.06
CA LEU A 165 -13.37 2.96 4.18
C LEU A 165 -14.56 3.59 3.45
N TYR A 166 -15.44 4.32 4.15
CA TYR A 166 -16.60 4.94 3.52
C TYR A 166 -16.21 5.95 2.44
N PHE A 167 -15.17 6.75 2.68
CA PHE A 167 -14.66 7.68 1.68
C PHE A 167 -14.10 6.95 0.46
N LEU A 168 -13.39 5.84 0.66
CA LEU A 168 -12.92 5.02 -0.45
C LEU A 168 -14.07 4.42 -1.27
N MET A 169 -15.11 3.93 -0.61
CA MET A 169 -16.30 3.40 -1.29
C MET A 169 -17.00 4.48 -2.12
N ILE A 170 -17.17 5.68 -1.56
CA ILE A 170 -17.75 6.82 -2.28
C ILE A 170 -16.87 7.19 -3.48
N SER A 171 -15.53 7.25 -3.30
CA SER A 171 -14.60 7.50 -4.39
C SER A 171 -14.75 6.49 -5.52
N ALA A 172 -14.80 5.19 -5.19
CA ALA A 172 -14.95 4.13 -6.17
C ALA A 172 -16.27 4.25 -6.96
N VAL A 173 -17.39 4.54 -6.28
CA VAL A 173 -18.68 4.74 -6.94
C VAL A 173 -18.67 5.97 -7.85
N LEU A 174 -18.10 7.09 -7.39
CA LEU A 174 -17.97 8.30 -8.19
C LEU A 174 -17.05 8.10 -9.39
N ASN A 175 -15.95 7.35 -9.21
CA ASN A 175 -15.02 7.04 -10.28
C ASN A 175 -15.69 6.17 -11.36
N ILE A 176 -16.28 5.02 -10.99
CA ILE A 176 -17.00 4.15 -11.95
C ILE A 176 -18.12 4.92 -12.66
N GLY A 177 -18.92 5.70 -11.91
CA GLY A 177 -19.99 6.53 -12.51
C GLY A 177 -19.44 7.60 -13.45
N GLY A 178 -18.32 8.23 -13.08
CA GLY A 178 -17.60 9.21 -13.89
C GLY A 178 -16.98 8.59 -15.15
N ASP A 179 -16.41 7.40 -15.04
CA ASP A 179 -15.86 6.68 -16.19
C ASP A 179 -16.96 6.39 -17.23
N LEU A 180 -18.08 5.84 -16.78
CA LEU A 180 -19.23 5.61 -17.68
C LEU A 180 -19.73 6.91 -18.31
N PHE A 181 -19.77 8.00 -17.54
CA PHE A 181 -20.24 9.29 -18.05
C PHE A 181 -19.23 9.90 -19.05
N PHE A 182 -17.94 10.00 -18.69
CA PHE A 182 -16.96 10.65 -19.57
C PHE A 182 -16.55 9.77 -20.73
N VAL A 183 -16.45 8.45 -20.55
CA VAL A 183 -16.00 7.52 -21.58
C VAL A 183 -17.15 7.11 -22.50
N GLU A 184 -18.28 6.63 -21.95
CA GLU A 184 -19.40 6.11 -22.72
C GLU A 184 -20.32 7.23 -23.23
N ALA A 185 -20.75 8.17 -22.36
CA ALA A 185 -21.70 9.20 -22.75
C ALA A 185 -21.07 10.36 -23.53
N LEU A 186 -19.86 10.80 -23.16
CA LEU A 186 -19.18 11.92 -23.81
C LEU A 186 -18.13 11.50 -24.84
N GLY A 187 -17.70 10.25 -24.86
CA GLY A 187 -16.72 9.72 -25.83
C GLY A 187 -15.31 10.27 -25.64
N TRP A 188 -14.91 10.70 -24.41
CA TRP A 188 -13.60 11.32 -24.14
C TRP A 188 -12.45 10.31 -24.03
N GLY A 189 -12.70 9.04 -24.28
CA GLY A 189 -11.68 8.00 -24.29
C GLY A 189 -10.94 7.84 -22.94
N SER A 190 -9.66 7.49 -23.00
CA SER A 190 -8.83 7.30 -21.80
C SER A 190 -8.62 8.59 -20.99
N GLU A 191 -8.68 9.75 -21.63
CA GLU A 191 -8.60 11.04 -20.94
C GLU A 191 -9.81 11.26 -20.03
N GLY A 192 -11.01 10.78 -20.45
CA GLY A 192 -12.22 10.78 -19.63
C GLY A 192 -12.06 9.93 -18.36
N CYS A 193 -11.45 8.76 -18.47
CA CYS A 193 -11.15 7.90 -17.33
C CYS A 193 -10.15 8.56 -16.37
N ALA A 194 -9.07 9.16 -16.89
CA ALA A 194 -8.12 9.91 -16.07
C ALA A 194 -8.79 11.07 -15.32
N LEU A 195 -9.64 11.81 -15.98
CA LEU A 195 -10.38 12.94 -15.38
C LEU A 195 -11.37 12.46 -14.32
N SER A 196 -12.08 11.36 -14.56
CA SER A 196 -12.98 10.73 -13.60
C SER A 196 -12.24 10.37 -12.31
N THR A 197 -11.06 9.76 -12.41
CA THR A 197 -10.22 9.43 -11.26
C THR A 197 -9.85 10.69 -10.45
N VAL A 198 -9.37 11.73 -11.13
CA VAL A 198 -8.99 13.00 -10.46
C VAL A 198 -10.20 13.67 -9.78
N LEU A 199 -11.34 13.73 -10.46
CA LEU A 199 -12.55 14.35 -9.91
C LEU A 199 -13.13 13.56 -8.74
N SER A 200 -13.11 12.23 -8.78
CA SER A 200 -13.57 11.40 -7.67
C SER A 200 -12.67 11.55 -6.43
N GLU A 201 -11.35 11.63 -6.61
CA GLU A 201 -10.43 11.93 -5.52
C GLU A 201 -10.63 13.35 -4.96
N ALA A 202 -10.84 14.36 -5.81
CA ALA A 202 -11.14 15.73 -5.40
C ALA A 202 -12.45 15.81 -4.60
N ALA A 203 -13.51 15.12 -5.06
CA ALA A 203 -14.78 15.05 -4.35
C ALA A 203 -14.61 14.39 -2.97
N CYS A 204 -13.82 13.32 -2.89
CA CYS A 204 -13.51 12.65 -1.63
C CYS A 204 -12.69 13.51 -0.69
N CYS A 205 -11.72 14.29 -1.18
CA CYS A 205 -11.02 15.26 -0.37
C CYS A 205 -11.99 16.25 0.27
N LEU A 206 -12.91 16.80 -0.51
CA LEU A 206 -13.92 17.73 0.00
C LEU A 206 -14.81 17.07 1.06
N LEU A 207 -15.30 15.88 0.81
CA LEU A 207 -16.11 15.12 1.78
C LEU A 207 -15.33 14.81 3.07
N CYS A 208 -14.05 14.45 2.97
CA CYS A 208 -13.18 14.25 4.12
C CYS A 208 -13.03 15.53 4.95
N VAL A 209 -12.80 16.69 4.31
CA VAL A 209 -12.69 17.98 4.98
C VAL A 209 -13.99 18.35 5.70
N VAL A 210 -15.14 18.18 5.02
CA VAL A 210 -16.47 18.42 5.61
C VAL A 210 -16.71 17.50 6.82
N TYR A 211 -16.41 16.20 6.66
CA TYR A 211 -16.56 15.25 7.75
C TYR A 211 -15.69 15.61 8.97
N ILE A 212 -14.40 15.91 8.72
CA ILE A 212 -13.46 16.31 9.78
C ILE A 212 -14.00 17.52 10.54
N ARG A 213 -14.49 18.54 9.82
CA ARG A 213 -15.03 19.75 10.43
C ARG A 213 -16.19 19.49 11.39
N TYR A 214 -17.08 18.55 11.05
CA TYR A 214 -18.29 18.30 11.83
C TYR A 214 -18.19 17.13 12.81
N LYS A 215 -17.32 16.16 12.57
CA LYS A 215 -17.29 14.90 13.32
C LYS A 215 -15.97 14.63 14.05
N VAL A 216 -14.93 15.43 13.83
CA VAL A 216 -13.61 15.23 14.45
C VAL A 216 -13.18 16.48 15.23
N PRO A 217 -13.65 16.64 16.49
CA PRO A 217 -13.38 17.86 17.27
C PRO A 217 -11.89 18.11 17.52
N VAL A 218 -11.06 17.06 17.51
CA VAL A 218 -9.59 17.15 17.68
C VAL A 218 -8.93 17.91 16.52
N LEU A 219 -9.57 17.94 15.34
CA LEU A 219 -9.08 18.62 14.16
C LEU A 219 -10.00 19.80 13.84
N GLN A 220 -9.78 20.94 14.52
CA GLN A 220 -10.54 22.16 14.23
C GLN A 220 -10.01 22.83 12.97
N LEU A 221 -10.82 22.77 11.90
CA LEU A 221 -10.53 23.49 10.65
C LEU A 221 -10.78 25.00 10.85
N GLY A 222 -9.75 25.80 10.72
CA GLY A 222 -9.82 27.25 10.85
C GLY A 222 -8.45 27.91 10.67
N ARG A 223 -8.27 29.17 11.10
CA ARG A 223 -6.96 29.84 11.00
C ARG A 223 -5.79 29.08 11.67
N ARG A 224 -6.07 28.22 12.66
CA ARG A 224 -5.08 27.36 13.33
C ARG A 224 -4.49 26.28 12.41
N TRP A 225 -5.12 25.98 11.30
CA TRP A 225 -4.61 25.09 10.27
C TRP A 225 -3.46 25.68 9.44
N LEU A 226 -3.17 26.96 9.61
CA LEU A 226 -2.05 27.64 8.96
C LEU A 226 -0.81 27.72 9.86
N VAL A 227 -0.71 26.85 10.88
CA VAL A 227 0.46 26.77 11.75
C VAL A 227 1.52 25.89 11.13
N TYR A 228 2.69 26.47 10.88
CA TYR A 228 3.86 25.78 10.35
C TYR A 228 4.93 25.62 11.45
N ASP A 229 5.47 24.41 11.57
CA ASP A 229 6.55 24.07 12.48
C ASP A 229 7.64 23.29 11.75
N GLY A 230 8.82 23.91 11.57
CA GLY A 230 9.94 23.31 10.85
C GLY A 230 10.54 22.08 11.53
N LYS A 231 10.44 21.96 12.86
CA LYS A 231 10.92 20.75 13.58
C LYS A 231 9.98 19.56 13.31
N LEU A 232 8.67 19.82 13.32
CA LEU A 232 7.67 18.79 12.96
C LEU A 232 7.83 18.38 11.49
N LEU A 233 8.04 19.35 10.58
CA LEU A 233 8.28 19.05 9.18
C LEU A 233 9.49 18.15 8.99
N ARG A 234 10.62 18.46 9.63
CA ARG A 234 11.84 17.63 9.52
C ARG A 234 11.58 16.19 9.95
N LYS A 235 10.83 15.98 11.04
CA LYS A 235 10.41 14.64 11.47
C LYS A 235 9.49 13.97 10.44
N THR A 236 8.50 14.70 9.93
CA THR A 236 7.53 14.21 8.94
C THR A 236 8.24 13.78 7.66
N VAL A 237 9.17 14.60 7.16
CA VAL A 237 9.97 14.27 5.98
C VAL A 237 10.84 13.04 6.23
N SER A 238 11.49 12.95 7.38
CA SER A 238 12.32 11.78 7.73
C SER A 238 11.52 10.48 7.76
N TYR A 239 10.34 10.50 8.39
CA TYR A 239 9.45 9.34 8.49
C TYR A 239 8.81 9.01 7.14
N GLY A 240 8.35 10.04 6.42
CA GLY A 240 7.74 9.90 5.10
C GLY A 240 8.74 9.35 4.08
N TRP A 241 9.96 9.88 4.05
CA TRP A 241 11.01 9.43 3.15
C TRP A 241 11.36 7.95 3.38
N ALA A 242 11.58 7.54 4.64
CA ALA A 242 11.88 6.14 4.96
C ALA A 242 10.74 5.21 4.52
N SER A 243 9.48 5.60 4.76
CA SER A 243 8.31 4.84 4.34
C SER A 243 8.15 4.80 2.81
N ALA A 244 8.40 5.92 2.13
CA ALA A 244 8.35 6.01 0.66
C ALA A 244 9.44 5.15 0.02
N MET A 245 10.66 5.20 0.54
CA MET A 245 11.77 4.36 0.07
C MET A 245 11.51 2.87 0.32
N GLN A 246 10.88 2.51 1.43
CA GLN A 246 10.45 1.14 1.69
C GLN A 246 9.47 0.65 0.61
N GLN A 247 8.45 1.44 0.29
CA GLN A 247 7.47 1.10 -0.74
C GLN A 247 8.10 1.01 -2.13
N ALA A 248 8.97 1.96 -2.48
CA ALA A 248 9.71 1.94 -3.74
C ALA A 248 10.60 0.69 -3.86
N THR A 249 11.32 0.32 -2.79
CA THR A 249 12.15 -0.90 -2.76
C THR A 249 11.33 -2.16 -3.03
N VAL A 250 10.16 -2.28 -2.41
CA VAL A 250 9.27 -3.42 -2.65
C VAL A 250 8.81 -3.48 -4.10
N GLN A 251 8.41 -2.34 -4.67
CA GLN A 251 7.95 -2.27 -6.05
C GLN A 251 9.06 -2.58 -7.06
N LEU A 252 10.25 -2.03 -6.87
CA LEU A 252 11.42 -2.32 -7.72
C LEU A 252 11.81 -3.79 -7.62
N GLY A 253 11.75 -4.39 -6.43
CA GLY A 253 11.99 -5.82 -6.24
C GLY A 253 10.97 -6.69 -6.99
N LYS A 254 9.68 -6.35 -6.96
CA LYS A 254 8.64 -7.04 -7.76
C LYS A 254 8.93 -6.97 -9.26
N ILE A 255 9.33 -5.80 -9.78
CA ILE A 255 9.69 -5.61 -11.19
C ILE A 255 10.91 -6.47 -11.56
N ALA A 256 11.94 -6.50 -10.72
CA ALA A 256 13.13 -7.31 -10.95
C ALA A 256 12.82 -8.82 -10.97
N VAL A 257 11.99 -9.31 -10.05
CA VAL A 257 11.53 -10.71 -10.07
C VAL A 257 10.73 -11.00 -11.34
N GLN A 258 9.84 -10.09 -11.76
CA GLN A 258 9.07 -10.26 -13.00
C GLN A 258 9.98 -10.36 -14.23
N ALA A 259 11.06 -9.56 -14.29
CA ALA A 259 12.04 -9.66 -15.37
C ALA A 259 12.71 -11.04 -15.43
N ILE A 260 13.00 -11.66 -14.28
CA ILE A 260 13.54 -13.02 -14.21
C ILE A 260 12.48 -14.04 -14.67
N VAL A 261 11.23 -13.92 -14.22
CA VAL A 261 10.11 -14.78 -14.64
C VAL A 261 9.92 -14.76 -16.16
N ASN A 262 10.09 -13.60 -16.77
CA ASN A 262 9.94 -13.45 -18.23
C ASN A 262 10.96 -14.31 -19.03
N THR A 263 12.05 -14.75 -18.40
CA THR A 263 13.02 -15.69 -19.03
C THR A 263 12.60 -17.16 -18.95
N MET A 264 11.56 -17.49 -18.17
CA MET A 264 11.12 -18.88 -17.93
C MET A 264 10.12 -19.40 -18.99
N GLY A 265 9.70 -18.56 -19.93
CA GLY A 265 8.74 -18.90 -20.98
C GLY A 265 7.29 -18.53 -20.66
N VAL A 266 6.44 -18.58 -21.69
CA VAL A 266 5.07 -18.03 -21.66
C VAL A 266 4.19 -18.71 -20.62
N ASN A 267 4.25 -20.03 -20.48
CA ASN A 267 3.43 -20.76 -19.51
C ASN A 267 3.80 -20.41 -18.07
N ALA A 268 5.10 -20.30 -17.77
CA ALA A 268 5.57 -19.87 -16.44
C ALA A 268 5.18 -18.43 -16.13
N MET A 269 5.26 -17.52 -17.12
CA MET A 269 4.80 -16.14 -16.98
C MET A 269 3.30 -16.07 -16.67
N ALA A 270 2.49 -16.84 -17.40
CA ALA A 270 1.03 -16.88 -17.18
C ALA A 270 0.70 -17.46 -15.80
N ALA A 271 1.36 -18.58 -15.41
CA ALA A 271 1.19 -19.21 -14.11
C ALA A 271 1.61 -18.28 -12.97
N PHE A 272 2.76 -17.61 -13.08
CA PHE A 272 3.23 -16.62 -12.11
C PHE A 272 2.28 -15.44 -12.00
N THR A 273 1.75 -14.93 -13.11
CA THR A 273 0.78 -13.83 -13.11
C THR A 273 -0.50 -14.23 -12.39
N ALA A 274 -1.07 -15.40 -12.68
CA ALA A 274 -2.24 -15.92 -12.00
C ALA A 274 -1.99 -16.10 -10.49
N ALA A 275 -0.89 -16.74 -10.12
CA ALA A 275 -0.52 -16.99 -8.74
C ALA A 275 -0.23 -15.69 -7.98
N SER A 276 0.41 -14.69 -8.61
CA SER A 276 0.69 -13.38 -8.00
C SER A 276 -0.57 -12.59 -7.71
N ARG A 277 -1.61 -12.68 -8.55
CA ARG A 277 -2.91 -12.07 -8.25
C ARG A 277 -3.54 -12.67 -6.99
N ILE A 278 -3.46 -14.00 -6.86
CA ILE A 278 -3.95 -14.69 -5.67
C ILE A 278 -3.14 -14.29 -4.43
N ASP A 279 -1.80 -14.24 -4.57
CA ASP A 279 -0.89 -13.85 -3.50
C ASP A 279 -1.16 -12.40 -3.03
N ASP A 280 -1.40 -11.46 -3.93
CA ASP A 280 -1.77 -10.07 -3.59
C ASP A 280 -3.08 -10.02 -2.75
N PHE A 281 -4.11 -10.79 -3.13
CA PHE A 281 -5.34 -10.92 -2.33
C PHE A 281 -5.08 -11.57 -0.97
N ALA A 282 -4.31 -12.64 -0.95
CA ALA A 282 -3.97 -13.41 0.23
C ALA A 282 -3.11 -12.62 1.22
N TYR A 283 -2.18 -11.82 0.73
CA TYR A 283 -1.23 -11.04 1.51
C TYR A 283 -1.81 -9.72 2.06
N THR A 284 -2.82 -9.17 1.39
CA THR A 284 -3.46 -7.91 1.77
C THR A 284 -3.95 -7.87 3.23
N PRO A 285 -4.62 -8.89 3.80
CA PRO A 285 -5.00 -8.87 5.21
C PRO A 285 -3.80 -8.84 6.17
N GLN A 286 -2.70 -9.56 5.90
CA GLN A 286 -1.50 -9.50 6.74
C GLN A 286 -0.89 -8.10 6.77
N GLN A 287 -0.75 -7.45 5.62
CA GLN A 287 -0.29 -6.06 5.58
C GLN A 287 -1.17 -5.13 6.41
N ASN A 288 -2.49 -5.31 6.36
CA ASN A 288 -3.43 -4.47 7.09
C ASN A 288 -3.43 -4.74 8.60
N ILE A 289 -3.18 -5.98 9.03
CA ILE A 289 -2.93 -6.28 10.45
C ILE A 289 -1.67 -5.54 10.90
N GLY A 290 -0.58 -5.58 10.14
CA GLY A 290 0.64 -4.81 10.40
C GLY A 290 0.40 -3.30 10.48
N HIS A 291 -0.44 -2.73 9.60
CA HIS A 291 -0.82 -1.31 9.67
C HIS A 291 -1.67 -1.00 10.91
N ALA A 292 -2.59 -1.88 11.28
CA ALA A 292 -3.37 -1.74 12.52
C ALA A 292 -2.47 -1.78 13.76
N MET A 293 -1.50 -2.69 13.78
CA MET A 293 -0.47 -2.74 14.82
C MET A 293 0.34 -1.45 14.88
N THR A 294 0.73 -0.88 13.74
CA THR A 294 1.44 0.41 13.68
C THR A 294 0.67 1.50 14.43
N THR A 295 -0.62 1.65 14.17
CA THR A 295 -1.46 2.66 14.85
C THR A 295 -1.59 2.39 16.34
N LEU A 296 -1.84 1.12 16.73
CA LEU A 296 -1.94 0.72 18.14
C LEU A 296 -0.63 1.02 18.89
N MET A 297 0.52 0.63 18.32
CA MET A 297 1.83 0.85 18.94
C MET A 297 2.13 2.34 19.07
N ALA A 298 1.92 3.13 18.00
CA ALA A 298 2.19 4.56 18.00
C ALA A 298 1.35 5.31 19.04
N GLN A 299 0.04 4.98 19.18
CA GLN A 299 -0.81 5.60 20.20
C GLN A 299 -0.37 5.20 21.63
N ASN A 300 -0.11 3.92 21.88
CA ASN A 300 0.31 3.46 23.21
C ASN A 300 1.71 3.95 23.59
N ARG A 301 2.63 4.08 22.63
CA ARG A 301 3.93 4.73 22.83
C ARG A 301 3.72 6.20 23.23
N GLY A 302 2.87 6.93 22.50
CA GLY A 302 2.55 8.31 22.83
C GLY A 302 1.96 8.47 24.23
N ALA A 303 1.14 7.51 24.67
CA ALA A 303 0.56 7.46 26.00
C ALA A 303 1.52 6.99 27.12
N GLY A 304 2.76 6.61 26.79
CA GLY A 304 3.72 6.05 27.76
C GLY A 304 3.33 4.68 28.33
N LYS A 305 2.48 3.91 27.62
CA LYS A 305 1.93 2.60 28.09
C LYS A 305 2.76 1.43 27.56
N ALA A 306 3.99 1.27 28.04
CA ALA A 306 4.92 0.23 27.60
C ALA A 306 4.36 -1.21 27.70
N ASP A 307 3.70 -1.56 28.82
CA ASP A 307 3.08 -2.87 28.97
C ASP A 307 2.01 -3.15 27.91
N ARG A 308 1.26 -2.10 27.55
CA ARG A 308 0.22 -2.22 26.55
C ARG A 308 0.80 -2.33 25.12
N VAL A 309 1.97 -1.74 24.86
CA VAL A 309 2.75 -1.95 23.63
C VAL A 309 3.15 -3.43 23.53
N ARG A 310 3.71 -4.03 24.60
CA ARG A 310 4.07 -5.46 24.61
C ARG A 310 2.87 -6.38 24.40
N GLN A 311 1.79 -6.15 25.15
CA GLN A 311 0.56 -6.93 24.99
C GLN A 311 -0.02 -6.80 23.58
N GLY A 312 -0.01 -5.57 23.02
CA GLY A 312 -0.46 -5.29 21.68
C GLY A 312 0.34 -6.04 20.62
N TYR A 313 1.67 -6.07 20.77
CA TYR A 313 2.54 -6.85 19.89
C TYR A 313 2.16 -8.35 19.92
N HIS A 314 2.06 -8.94 21.10
CA HIS A 314 1.69 -10.36 21.20
C HIS A 314 0.28 -10.66 20.67
N CYS A 315 -0.69 -9.78 20.90
CA CYS A 315 -2.03 -9.93 20.34
C CYS A 315 -2.03 -9.82 18.81
N GLY A 316 -1.31 -8.84 18.27
CA GLY A 316 -1.17 -8.66 16.81
C GLY A 316 -0.51 -9.87 16.16
N MET A 317 0.58 -10.36 16.73
CA MET A 317 1.28 -11.58 16.25
C MET A 317 0.39 -12.82 16.26
N ARG A 318 -0.45 -12.98 17.31
CA ARG A 318 -1.42 -14.11 17.34
C ARG A 318 -2.43 -14.02 16.19
N ILE A 319 -2.91 -12.82 15.86
CA ILE A 319 -3.83 -12.60 14.73
C ILE A 319 -3.11 -12.87 13.42
N GLU A 320 -1.88 -12.39 13.23
CA GLU A 320 -1.05 -12.63 12.04
C GLU A 320 -0.82 -14.13 11.81
N PHE A 321 -0.38 -14.85 12.85
CA PHE A 321 -0.14 -16.29 12.74
C PHE A 321 -1.44 -17.09 12.54
N ALA A 322 -2.53 -16.74 13.24
CA ALA A 322 -3.81 -17.39 13.02
C ALA A 322 -4.31 -17.24 11.59
N TYR A 323 -4.18 -16.03 11.03
CA TYR A 323 -4.51 -15.79 9.62
C TYR A 323 -3.53 -16.52 8.67
N GLY A 324 -2.23 -16.49 8.95
CA GLY A 324 -1.21 -17.20 8.15
C GLY A 324 -1.46 -18.71 8.09
N ILE A 325 -1.82 -19.35 9.22
CA ILE A 325 -2.19 -20.77 9.27
C ILE A 325 -3.45 -21.04 8.44
N LEU A 326 -4.49 -20.21 8.61
CA LEU A 326 -5.72 -20.32 7.82
C LEU A 326 -5.42 -20.21 6.31
N LEU A 327 -4.63 -19.21 5.93
CA LEU A 327 -4.25 -18.97 4.54
C LEU A 327 -3.45 -20.14 3.96
N THR A 328 -2.48 -20.66 4.71
CA THR A 328 -1.71 -21.86 4.34
C THR A 328 -2.65 -23.03 4.09
N ALA A 329 -3.57 -23.31 5.01
CA ALA A 329 -4.53 -24.42 4.86
C ALA A 329 -5.43 -24.24 3.63
N VAL A 330 -5.96 -23.04 3.41
CA VAL A 330 -6.81 -22.73 2.24
C VAL A 330 -6.03 -22.93 0.93
N CYS A 331 -4.81 -22.37 0.83
CA CYS A 331 -4.02 -22.49 -0.38
C CYS A 331 -3.52 -23.91 -0.65
N LEU A 332 -3.22 -24.71 0.38
CA LEU A 332 -2.84 -26.10 0.21
C LEU A 332 -4.02 -26.98 -0.27
N LEU A 333 -5.20 -26.79 0.33
CA LEU A 333 -6.38 -27.60 0.05
C LEU A 333 -7.07 -27.22 -1.26
N PHE A 334 -7.11 -25.93 -1.57
CA PHE A 334 -7.88 -25.37 -2.69
C PHE A 334 -7.00 -24.72 -3.77
N ALA A 335 -5.70 -25.07 -3.87
CA ALA A 335 -4.80 -24.48 -4.86
C ALA A 335 -5.35 -24.58 -6.29
N GLU A 336 -5.79 -25.77 -6.71
CA GLU A 336 -6.26 -26.00 -8.07
C GLU A 336 -7.54 -25.21 -8.41
N PRO A 337 -8.65 -25.31 -7.65
CA PRO A 337 -9.82 -24.51 -7.94
C PRO A 337 -9.56 -22.99 -7.90
N ILE A 338 -8.66 -22.52 -7.03
CA ILE A 338 -8.30 -21.10 -6.96
C ILE A 338 -7.53 -20.66 -8.22
N ILE A 339 -6.54 -21.44 -8.68
CA ILE A 339 -5.79 -21.10 -9.90
C ILE A 339 -6.69 -21.18 -11.14
N ARG A 340 -7.62 -22.13 -11.20
CA ARG A 340 -8.58 -22.27 -12.31
C ARG A 340 -9.51 -21.07 -12.48
N LEU A 341 -9.66 -20.20 -11.48
CA LEU A 341 -10.38 -18.93 -11.62
C LEU A 341 -9.65 -17.93 -12.53
N PHE A 342 -8.32 -18.10 -12.70
CA PHE A 342 -7.48 -17.15 -13.42
C PHE A 342 -6.83 -17.75 -14.68
N ALA A 343 -6.78 -19.09 -14.80
CA ALA A 343 -6.16 -19.80 -15.91
C ALA A 343 -6.97 -21.02 -16.31
N ALA A 344 -7.17 -21.22 -17.62
CA ALA A 344 -7.89 -22.34 -18.16
C ALA A 344 -6.96 -23.42 -18.75
N ASP A 345 -5.77 -23.04 -19.22
CA ASP A 345 -4.78 -23.97 -19.79
C ASP A 345 -4.25 -24.93 -18.73
N PRO A 346 -4.35 -26.27 -18.94
CA PRO A 346 -3.89 -27.26 -17.98
C PRO A 346 -2.42 -27.14 -17.58
N ALA A 347 -1.53 -26.76 -18.53
CA ALA A 347 -0.10 -26.60 -18.26
C ALA A 347 0.15 -25.38 -17.35
N VAL A 348 -0.58 -24.28 -17.58
CA VAL A 348 -0.51 -23.08 -16.75
C VAL A 348 -1.11 -23.34 -15.35
N VAL A 349 -2.20 -24.11 -15.29
CA VAL A 349 -2.83 -24.51 -14.01
C VAL A 349 -1.85 -25.36 -13.18
N ASP A 350 -1.20 -26.35 -13.78
CA ASP A 350 -0.23 -27.21 -13.07
C ASP A 350 0.92 -26.38 -12.46
N LEU A 351 1.54 -25.53 -13.26
CA LEU A 351 2.60 -24.63 -12.79
C LEU A 351 2.12 -23.68 -11.69
N GLY A 352 0.92 -23.10 -11.84
CA GLY A 352 0.33 -22.20 -10.85
C GLY A 352 0.00 -22.91 -9.54
N VAL A 353 -0.48 -24.13 -9.58
CA VAL A 353 -0.77 -24.97 -8.41
C VAL A 353 0.53 -25.33 -7.66
N ARG A 354 1.57 -25.71 -8.40
CA ARG A 354 2.89 -25.98 -7.82
C ARG A 354 3.45 -24.75 -7.12
N PHE A 355 3.39 -23.60 -7.78
CA PHE A 355 3.80 -22.32 -7.18
C PHE A 355 3.00 -22.01 -5.90
N LEU A 356 1.66 -22.05 -5.99
CA LEU A 356 0.78 -21.64 -4.87
C LEU A 356 0.92 -22.57 -3.67
N ARG A 357 1.02 -23.89 -3.89
CA ARG A 357 1.26 -24.85 -2.81
C ARG A 357 2.63 -24.65 -2.16
N THR A 358 3.66 -24.40 -2.94
CA THR A 358 5.02 -24.22 -2.41
C THR A 358 5.11 -22.92 -1.60
N ILE A 359 4.58 -21.79 -2.12
CA ILE A 359 4.64 -20.51 -1.39
C ILE A 359 3.81 -20.54 -0.12
N SER A 360 2.69 -21.27 -0.11
CA SER A 360 1.81 -21.35 1.05
C SER A 360 2.48 -21.95 2.28
N LEU A 361 3.47 -22.80 2.12
CA LEU A 361 4.26 -23.35 3.22
C LEU A 361 5.06 -22.26 3.98
N PHE A 362 5.30 -21.14 3.33
CA PHE A 362 6.09 -20.04 3.88
C PHE A 362 5.23 -18.87 4.41
N TYR A 363 3.89 -18.89 4.32
CA TYR A 363 3.03 -17.75 4.71
C TYR A 363 3.12 -17.35 6.18
N LEU A 364 3.69 -18.19 7.03
CA LEU A 364 4.01 -17.80 8.41
C LEU A 364 5.19 -16.82 8.51
N MET A 365 6.10 -16.81 7.52
CA MET A 365 7.21 -15.86 7.48
C MET A 365 6.73 -14.41 7.23
N PRO A 366 5.92 -14.13 6.19
CA PRO A 366 5.35 -12.80 6.03
C PRO A 366 4.41 -12.40 7.17
N ALA A 367 3.69 -13.33 7.80
CA ALA A 367 2.94 -13.05 9.02
C ALA A 367 3.85 -12.51 10.14
N ALA A 368 4.99 -13.16 10.37
CA ALA A 368 5.97 -12.70 11.34
C ALA A 368 6.56 -11.33 10.97
N THR A 369 7.02 -11.15 9.72
CA THR A 369 7.66 -9.90 9.29
C THR A 369 6.70 -8.72 9.28
N ASN A 370 5.43 -8.89 8.85
CA ASN A 370 4.44 -7.81 8.87
C ASN A 370 4.13 -7.35 10.30
N GLY A 371 3.99 -8.28 11.25
CA GLY A 371 3.80 -7.95 12.65
C GLY A 371 5.00 -7.21 13.26
N ILE A 372 6.22 -7.66 12.97
CA ILE A 372 7.45 -7.00 13.44
C ILE A 372 7.61 -5.62 12.80
N GLN A 373 7.35 -5.48 11.52
CA GLN A 373 7.35 -4.18 10.86
C GLN A 373 6.28 -3.24 11.40
N GLY A 374 5.08 -3.77 11.69
CA GLY A 374 4.02 -3.01 12.34
C GLY A 374 4.46 -2.45 13.69
N PHE A 375 5.19 -3.25 14.48
CA PHE A 375 5.79 -2.84 15.73
C PHE A 375 6.83 -1.73 15.54
N PHE A 376 7.87 -1.94 14.73
CA PHE A 376 8.93 -0.95 14.55
C PHE A 376 8.43 0.37 13.95
N ARG A 377 7.48 0.31 12.98
CA ARG A 377 6.83 1.52 12.45
C ARG A 377 6.11 2.29 13.54
N GLY A 378 5.32 1.60 14.38
CA GLY A 378 4.61 2.23 15.49
C GLY A 378 5.56 2.79 16.57
N MET A 379 6.70 2.14 16.80
CA MET A 379 7.76 2.64 17.67
C MET A 379 8.60 3.76 17.04
N GLY A 380 8.35 4.09 15.76
CA GLY A 380 9.02 5.18 15.05
C GLY A 380 10.42 4.82 14.53
N ASP A 381 10.81 3.55 14.57
CA ASP A 381 12.08 3.10 14.01
C ASP A 381 11.90 2.61 12.56
N LEU A 382 11.69 3.57 11.67
CA LEU A 382 11.46 3.32 10.25
C LEU A 382 12.73 2.91 9.50
N LYS A 383 13.90 3.10 10.10
CA LYS A 383 15.17 2.61 9.52
C LYS A 383 15.22 1.09 9.52
N VAL A 384 14.74 0.47 10.60
CA VAL A 384 14.66 -1.00 10.68
C VAL A 384 13.75 -1.52 9.57
N THR A 385 12.58 -0.93 9.37
CA THR A 385 11.63 -1.39 8.35
C THR A 385 12.14 -1.16 6.92
N LEU A 386 12.85 -0.08 6.66
CA LEU A 386 13.48 0.17 5.37
C LEU A 386 14.60 -0.84 5.09
N ASN A 387 15.55 -1.00 6.02
CA ASN A 387 16.69 -1.89 5.85
C ASN A 387 16.24 -3.36 5.68
N SER A 388 15.27 -3.80 6.49
CA SER A 388 14.74 -5.15 6.39
C SER A 388 14.03 -5.41 5.05
N SER A 389 13.32 -4.41 4.52
CA SER A 389 12.70 -4.51 3.20
C SER A 389 13.73 -4.54 2.07
N MET A 390 14.83 -3.80 2.20
CA MET A 390 15.95 -3.86 1.25
C MET A 390 16.63 -5.24 1.27
N LEU A 391 16.85 -5.82 2.45
CA LEU A 391 17.40 -7.18 2.59
C LEU A 391 16.44 -8.22 2.01
N ASN A 392 15.14 -8.11 2.26
CA ASN A 392 14.13 -8.99 1.70
C ASN A 392 14.16 -8.96 0.16
N MET A 393 14.02 -7.77 -0.44
CA MET A 393 13.93 -7.65 -1.89
C MET A 393 15.26 -7.96 -2.57
N GLY A 394 16.37 -7.50 -2.01
CA GLY A 394 17.71 -7.84 -2.51
C GLY A 394 17.98 -9.34 -2.47
N GLY A 395 17.70 -9.99 -1.35
CA GLY A 395 17.84 -11.43 -1.19
C GLY A 395 16.91 -12.23 -2.10
N ARG A 396 15.64 -11.79 -2.23
CA ARG A 396 14.66 -12.41 -3.14
C ARG A 396 15.11 -12.36 -4.59
N VAL A 397 15.51 -11.18 -5.08
CA VAL A 397 15.97 -11.01 -6.47
C VAL A 397 17.25 -11.80 -6.73
N ALA A 398 18.23 -11.75 -5.82
CA ALA A 398 19.47 -12.50 -5.95
C ALA A 398 19.21 -14.04 -5.96
N ALA A 399 18.36 -14.53 -5.06
CA ALA A 399 17.97 -15.93 -5.00
C ALA A 399 17.18 -16.35 -6.24
N ALA A 400 16.23 -15.54 -6.73
CA ALA A 400 15.51 -15.82 -7.95
C ALA A 400 16.46 -15.92 -9.16
N ALA A 401 17.39 -14.97 -9.28
CA ALA A 401 18.40 -15.01 -10.35
C ALA A 401 19.29 -16.26 -10.25
N LEU A 402 19.74 -16.61 -9.05
CA LEU A 402 20.54 -17.83 -8.84
C LEU A 402 19.76 -19.09 -9.21
N PHE A 403 18.55 -19.25 -8.68
CA PHE A 403 17.76 -20.47 -8.87
C PHE A 403 17.28 -20.64 -10.32
N VAL A 404 16.80 -19.54 -10.94
CA VAL A 404 16.27 -19.60 -12.31
C VAL A 404 17.39 -19.57 -13.36
N LEU A 405 18.31 -18.59 -13.29
CA LEU A 405 19.27 -18.35 -14.37
C LEU A 405 20.50 -19.27 -14.29
N VAL A 406 20.95 -19.61 -13.06
CA VAL A 406 22.15 -20.44 -12.88
C VAL A 406 21.79 -21.90 -12.65
N MET A 407 20.92 -22.19 -11.65
CA MET A 407 20.54 -23.56 -11.29
C MET A 407 19.49 -24.17 -12.22
N LYS A 408 18.85 -23.35 -13.09
CA LYS A 408 17.83 -23.78 -14.05
C LYS A 408 16.65 -24.52 -13.41
N MET A 409 16.28 -24.11 -12.20
CA MET A 409 15.10 -24.62 -11.51
C MET A 409 13.82 -24.17 -12.22
N ASP A 410 12.76 -24.95 -12.07
CA ASP A 410 11.42 -24.64 -12.59
C ASP A 410 10.70 -23.58 -11.71
N ILE A 411 9.38 -23.47 -11.85
CA ILE A 411 8.53 -22.45 -11.22
C ILE A 411 8.70 -22.37 -9.69
N GLU A 412 9.07 -23.47 -9.03
CA GLU A 412 9.33 -23.52 -7.59
C GLU A 412 10.52 -22.66 -7.13
N ALA A 413 11.41 -22.31 -8.06
CA ALA A 413 12.50 -21.37 -7.80
C ALA A 413 11.99 -20.07 -7.17
N LEU A 414 10.81 -19.60 -7.61
CA LEU A 414 10.24 -18.33 -7.19
C LEU A 414 9.76 -18.36 -5.73
N PRO A 415 8.90 -19.31 -5.28
CA PRO A 415 8.55 -19.46 -3.87
C PRO A 415 9.76 -19.61 -2.95
N PHE A 416 10.77 -20.37 -3.35
CA PHE A 416 12.01 -20.49 -2.57
C PHE A 416 12.78 -19.16 -2.50
N SER A 417 12.81 -18.38 -3.58
CA SER A 417 13.42 -17.07 -3.55
C SER A 417 12.71 -16.11 -2.59
N TYR A 418 11.37 -16.22 -2.49
CA TYR A 418 10.56 -15.46 -1.54
C TYR A 418 10.89 -15.86 -0.10
N ALA A 419 11.04 -17.17 0.16
CA ALA A 419 11.45 -17.68 1.47
C ALA A 419 12.83 -17.17 1.88
N VAL A 420 13.80 -17.13 0.96
CA VAL A 420 15.14 -16.55 1.22
C VAL A 420 15.02 -15.08 1.60
N GLY A 421 14.22 -14.30 0.86
CA GLY A 421 13.99 -12.89 1.19
C GLY A 421 13.41 -12.69 2.59
N TRP A 422 12.35 -13.41 2.94
CA TRP A 422 11.74 -13.36 4.27
C TRP A 422 12.66 -13.85 5.38
N LEU A 423 13.47 -14.88 5.11
CA LEU A 423 14.45 -15.39 6.06
C LEU A 423 15.51 -14.33 6.41
N LEU A 424 16.10 -13.68 5.39
CA LEU A 424 17.07 -12.60 5.58
C LEU A 424 16.47 -11.44 6.38
N MET A 425 15.21 -11.11 6.10
CA MET A 425 14.47 -10.10 6.82
C MET A 425 14.30 -10.47 8.29
N LEU A 426 13.86 -11.70 8.59
CA LEU A 426 13.69 -12.20 9.95
C LEU A 426 15.03 -12.25 10.71
N LEU A 427 16.11 -12.68 10.06
CA LEU A 427 17.45 -12.72 10.66
C LEU A 427 17.93 -11.31 11.07
N TYR A 428 17.51 -10.27 10.36
CA TYR A 428 17.81 -8.90 10.71
C TYR A 428 16.88 -8.35 11.81
N GLU A 429 15.57 -8.59 11.69
CA GLU A 429 14.54 -8.00 12.56
C GLU A 429 14.47 -8.64 13.95
N LEU A 430 14.58 -9.97 14.06
CA LEU A 430 14.39 -10.69 15.33
C LEU A 430 15.40 -10.29 16.42
N PRO A 431 16.73 -10.18 16.15
CA PRO A 431 17.68 -9.73 17.17
C PRO A 431 17.37 -8.32 17.66
N LEU A 432 16.98 -7.41 16.74
CA LEU A 432 16.63 -6.04 17.08
C LEU A 432 15.35 -5.99 17.93
N LEU A 433 14.35 -6.79 17.57
CA LEU A 433 13.10 -6.91 18.30
C LEU A 433 13.34 -7.44 19.74
N VAL A 434 14.12 -8.52 19.88
CA VAL A 434 14.43 -9.11 21.20
C VAL A 434 15.18 -8.09 22.06
N ARG A 435 16.16 -7.38 21.49
CA ARG A 435 16.87 -6.31 22.19
C ARG A 435 15.92 -5.20 22.62
N PHE A 436 15.03 -4.76 21.74
CA PHE A 436 14.06 -3.69 22.03
C PHE A 436 13.07 -4.08 23.13
N LEU A 437 12.52 -5.30 23.06
CA LEU A 437 11.57 -5.80 24.07
C LEU A 437 12.20 -6.03 25.46
N ARG A 438 13.53 -6.21 25.53
CA ARG A 438 14.29 -6.35 26.77
C ARG A 438 14.76 -5.00 27.33
N SER A 439 14.88 -3.97 26.49
CA SER A 439 15.29 -2.64 26.97
C SER A 439 14.18 -1.96 27.76
N SER A 440 14.56 -1.20 28.78
CA SER A 440 13.62 -0.38 29.57
C SER A 440 13.19 0.90 28.84
N GLU A 441 13.62 1.09 27.61
CA GLU A 441 13.42 2.32 26.80
C GLU A 441 12.07 2.32 26.02
N MET A 442 11.10 1.57 26.48
CA MET A 442 9.75 1.58 25.85
C MET A 442 8.86 2.70 26.38
#